data_700ed29a847dffac8137f752bb60d326
#
_entry.id   700ed29a847dffac8137f752bb60d326
#
_cell.length_a   1.000
_cell.length_b   1.000
_cell.length_c   1.000
_cell.angle_alpha   90.00
_cell.angle_beta   90.00
_cell.angle_gamma   90.00
#
_symmetry.space_group_name_H-M   'P 1'
#
loop_
_entity.id
_entity.type
_entity.pdbx_description
1 polymer ?
#
loop_
_entity_poly.entity_id
_entity_poly.type
_entity_poly.pdbx_seq_one_letter_code
_entity_poly.pdbx_strand_id
1 'polypeptide(L)'
;MLEGLKITIKLFVVTLVLSLPLGLLISLFKEAVSKRPTDNFVIRWIVKMPIRFIINVYLWVFRGTPLLLQLFFFYFGLTYVTLPNGESITLSMFTAAVISFVLNYAAYFAEIFRGGIIGVSKGSMRRQRHWDSQEYRLCDM
;
A
#
# COMPACT_ATOMS: atom_id res chain seq x y z
N MET A 1 7.51 9.59 -32.45
CA MET A 1 8.33 9.16 -31.27
C MET A 1 8.19 10.09 -30.08
N LEU A 2 8.29 11.41 -30.23
CA LEU A 2 8.16 12.40 -29.13
C LEU A 2 6.81 12.37 -28.41
N GLU A 3 5.72 12.13 -29.11
CA GLU A 3 4.37 12.04 -28.51
C GLU A 3 4.24 10.83 -27.57
N GLY A 4 4.76 9.67 -27.97
CA GLY A 4 4.77 8.49 -27.09
C GLY A 4 5.60 8.71 -25.81
N LEU A 5 6.76 9.38 -25.95
CA LEU A 5 7.60 9.75 -24.81
C LEU A 5 6.88 10.67 -23.83
N LYS A 6 6.17 11.69 -24.33
CA LYS A 6 5.35 12.61 -23.51
C LYS A 6 4.27 11.85 -22.71
N ILE A 7 3.56 10.94 -23.37
CA ILE A 7 2.51 10.12 -22.72
C ILE A 7 3.12 9.25 -21.64
N THR A 8 4.27 8.61 -21.90
CA THR A 8 4.97 7.75 -20.93
C THR A 8 5.44 8.56 -19.72
N ILE A 9 6.07 9.73 -19.94
CA ILE A 9 6.51 10.59 -18.84
C ILE A 9 5.31 11.09 -18.02
N LYS A 10 4.22 11.50 -18.69
CA LYS A 10 3.00 11.93 -18.01
C LYS A 10 2.42 10.80 -17.16
N LEU A 11 2.32 9.58 -17.70
CA LEU A 11 1.84 8.41 -16.97
C LEU A 11 2.73 8.12 -15.75
N PHE A 12 4.04 8.15 -15.92
CA PHE A 12 5.00 7.92 -14.83
C PHE A 12 4.84 8.94 -13.70
N VAL A 13 4.83 10.24 -14.02
CA VAL A 13 4.71 11.30 -13.00
C VAL A 13 3.38 11.20 -12.27
N VAL A 14 2.27 11.06 -12.99
CA VAL A 14 0.93 10.94 -12.40
C VAL A 14 0.85 9.70 -11.49
N THR A 15 1.35 8.57 -11.95
CA THR A 15 1.39 7.33 -11.17
C THR A 15 2.20 7.51 -9.89
N LEU A 16 3.38 8.09 -9.98
CA LEU A 16 4.26 8.28 -8.83
C LEU A 16 3.64 9.22 -7.79
N VAL A 17 3.11 10.36 -8.22
CA VAL A 17 2.48 11.36 -7.35
C VAL A 17 1.26 10.80 -6.62
N LEU A 18 0.47 9.95 -7.26
CA LEU A 18 -0.73 9.36 -6.66
C LEU A 18 -0.43 8.10 -5.83
N SER A 19 0.52 7.27 -6.27
CA SER A 19 0.80 6.01 -5.58
C SER A 19 1.59 6.17 -4.28
N LEU A 20 2.44 7.19 -4.17
CA LEU A 20 3.20 7.47 -2.94
C LEU A 20 2.29 7.81 -1.75
N PRO A 21 1.40 8.82 -1.82
CA PRO A 21 0.52 9.13 -0.70
C PRO A 21 -0.47 8.00 -0.41
N LEU A 22 -0.97 7.32 -1.46
CA LEU A 22 -1.88 6.19 -1.29
C LEU A 22 -1.19 5.01 -0.58
N GLY A 23 0.05 4.68 -0.98
CA GLY A 23 0.85 3.65 -0.31
C GLY A 23 1.17 3.99 1.13
N LEU A 24 1.49 5.26 1.42
CA LEU A 24 1.71 5.73 2.78
C LEU A 24 0.45 5.60 3.64
N LEU A 25 -0.70 6.03 3.13
CA LEU A 25 -1.99 5.89 3.83
C LEU A 25 -2.28 4.42 4.16
N ILE A 26 -2.17 3.52 3.20
CA ILE A 26 -2.39 2.08 3.41
C ILE A 26 -1.44 1.53 4.48
N SER A 27 -0.16 1.93 4.45
CA SER A 27 0.84 1.53 5.45
C SER A 27 0.46 2.02 6.85
N LEU A 28 0.08 3.29 6.99
CA LEU A 28 -0.33 3.88 8.27
C LEU A 28 -1.61 3.23 8.81
N PHE A 29 -2.60 2.97 7.96
CA PHE A 29 -3.82 2.25 8.36
C PHE A 29 -3.51 0.84 8.84
N LYS A 30 -2.68 0.10 8.10
CA LYS A 30 -2.26 -1.25 8.48
C LYS A 30 -1.54 -1.26 9.84
N GLU A 31 -0.69 -0.28 10.08
CA GLU A 31 0.07 -0.14 11.33
C GLU A 31 -0.84 0.33 12.49
N ALA A 32 -1.71 1.31 12.26
CA ALA A 32 -2.67 1.80 13.26
C ALA A 32 -3.62 0.69 13.74
N VAL A 33 -4.11 -0.13 12.82
CA VAL A 33 -4.96 -1.29 13.14
C VAL A 33 -4.17 -2.38 13.88
N SER A 34 -2.85 -2.49 13.63
CA SER A 34 -1.99 -3.50 14.27
C SER A 34 -1.56 -3.12 15.68
N LYS A 35 -1.19 -1.85 15.93
CA LYS A 35 -0.53 -1.41 17.16
C LYS A 35 -1.45 -0.96 18.29
N ARG A 36 -2.72 -0.59 18.02
CA ARG A 36 -3.61 -0.14 19.09
C ARG A 36 -4.05 -1.32 19.96
N PRO A 37 -3.55 -1.43 21.21
CA PRO A 37 -4.14 -2.35 22.19
C PRO A 37 -5.55 -1.85 22.49
N THR A 38 -6.54 -2.54 21.99
CA THR A 38 -7.94 -2.26 22.34
C THR A 38 -8.34 -3.36 23.28
N ASP A 39 -8.61 -3.01 24.54
CA ASP A 39 -9.00 -3.96 25.59
C ASP A 39 -10.34 -4.66 25.31
N ASN A 40 -11.15 -4.13 24.39
CA ASN A 40 -12.41 -4.72 24.01
C ASN A 40 -12.22 -5.80 22.93
N PHE A 41 -12.39 -7.06 23.34
CA PHE A 41 -12.39 -8.24 22.47
C PHE A 41 -13.30 -8.09 21.24
N VAL A 42 -14.48 -7.48 21.42
CA VAL A 42 -15.48 -7.25 20.36
C VAL A 42 -14.95 -6.32 19.25
N ILE A 43 -14.34 -5.19 19.60
CA ILE A 43 -13.80 -4.22 18.62
C ILE A 43 -12.61 -4.84 17.85
N ARG A 44 -11.84 -5.67 18.52
CA ARG A 44 -10.72 -6.37 17.91
C ARG A 44 -11.18 -7.37 16.84
N TRP A 45 -12.25 -8.12 17.11
CA TRP A 45 -12.76 -9.14 16.19
C TRP A 45 -13.62 -8.55 15.08
N ILE A 46 -14.57 -7.67 15.42
CA ILE A 46 -15.57 -7.17 14.46
C ILE A 46 -15.00 -6.10 13.52
N VAL A 47 -14.12 -5.22 14.00
CA VAL A 47 -13.62 -4.09 13.22
C VAL A 47 -12.21 -4.31 12.69
N LYS A 48 -11.28 -4.76 13.52
CA LYS A 48 -9.86 -4.86 13.11
C LYS A 48 -9.56 -6.06 12.24
N MET A 49 -10.24 -7.18 12.43
CA MET A 49 -10.01 -8.38 11.62
C MET A 49 -10.42 -8.20 10.15
N PRO A 50 -11.64 -7.73 9.83
CA PRO A 50 -12.03 -7.55 8.44
C PRO A 50 -11.18 -6.49 7.72
N ILE A 51 -10.84 -5.39 8.39
CA ILE A 51 -9.99 -4.34 7.79
C ILE A 51 -8.60 -4.89 7.45
N ARG A 52 -7.98 -5.64 8.37
CA ARG A 52 -6.69 -6.28 8.11
C ARG A 52 -6.77 -7.30 6.98
N PHE A 53 -7.86 -8.06 6.94
CA PHE A 53 -8.10 -9.04 5.89
C PHE A 53 -8.20 -8.36 4.53
N ILE A 54 -9.02 -7.30 4.40
CA ILE A 54 -9.19 -6.53 3.16
C ILE A 54 -7.85 -5.94 2.69
N ILE A 55 -7.10 -5.30 3.58
CA ILE A 55 -5.78 -4.74 3.22
C ILE A 55 -4.82 -5.85 2.77
N ASN A 56 -4.79 -6.98 3.45
CA ASN A 56 -3.90 -8.09 3.09
C ASN A 56 -4.31 -8.73 1.75
N VAL A 57 -5.61 -8.90 1.50
CA VAL A 57 -6.13 -9.38 0.20
C VAL A 57 -5.75 -8.40 -0.92
N TYR A 58 -5.96 -7.10 -0.71
CA TYR A 58 -5.53 -6.08 -1.66
C TYR A 58 -4.04 -6.19 -1.99
N LEU A 59 -3.18 -6.23 -0.97
CA LEU A 59 -1.73 -6.34 -1.15
C LEU A 59 -1.35 -7.66 -1.84
N TRP A 60 -2.02 -8.76 -1.49
CA TRP A 60 -1.76 -10.05 -2.10
C TRP A 60 -2.16 -10.08 -3.58
N VAL A 61 -3.35 -9.58 -3.92
CA VAL A 61 -3.84 -9.54 -5.30
C VAL A 61 -2.95 -8.63 -6.16
N PHE A 62 -2.74 -7.38 -5.75
CA PHE A 62 -2.03 -6.40 -6.59
C PHE A 62 -0.53 -6.65 -6.70
N ARG A 63 0.08 -7.35 -5.76
CA ARG A 63 1.49 -7.77 -5.83
C ARG A 63 1.68 -9.17 -6.41
N GLY A 64 0.66 -10.02 -6.34
CA GLY A 64 0.72 -11.39 -6.83
C GLY A 64 0.28 -11.57 -8.28
N THR A 65 -0.42 -10.59 -8.87
CA THR A 65 -0.88 -10.65 -10.25
C THR A 65 -0.04 -9.77 -11.18
N PRO A 66 0.19 -10.22 -12.43
CA PRO A 66 0.91 -9.41 -13.43
C PRO A 66 0.19 -8.07 -13.68
N LEU A 67 0.95 -6.98 -13.74
CA LEU A 67 0.42 -5.65 -14.01
C LEU A 67 -0.38 -5.58 -15.32
N LEU A 68 0.06 -6.31 -16.35
CA LEU A 68 -0.63 -6.36 -17.63
C LEU A 68 -2.05 -6.93 -17.50
N LEU A 69 -2.23 -7.96 -16.66
CA LEU A 69 -3.54 -8.54 -16.39
C LEU A 69 -4.47 -7.53 -15.69
N GLN A 70 -3.93 -6.76 -14.73
CA GLN A 70 -4.67 -5.69 -14.06
C GLN A 70 -5.11 -4.61 -15.06
N LEU A 71 -4.21 -4.23 -15.97
CA LEU A 71 -4.53 -3.26 -17.03
C LEU A 71 -5.68 -3.76 -17.91
N PHE A 72 -5.63 -5.01 -18.36
CA PHE A 72 -6.71 -5.61 -19.15
C PHE A 72 -8.03 -5.69 -18.38
N PHE A 73 -7.96 -5.99 -17.08
CA PHE A 73 -9.15 -6.01 -16.24
C PHE A 73 -9.80 -4.61 -16.14
N PHE A 74 -9.02 -3.55 -15.90
CA PHE A 74 -9.57 -2.20 -15.81
C PHE A 74 -10.03 -1.66 -17.16
N TYR A 75 -9.38 -2.02 -18.25
CA TYR A 75 -9.72 -1.53 -19.57
C TYR A 75 -10.90 -2.28 -20.19
N PHE A 76 -10.87 -3.61 -20.19
CA PHE A 76 -11.91 -4.45 -20.78
C PHE A 76 -12.93 -4.94 -19.76
N GLY A 77 -12.50 -5.36 -18.58
CA GLY A 77 -13.36 -5.98 -17.58
C GLY A 77 -14.47 -5.07 -17.10
N LEU A 78 -14.19 -3.79 -16.91
CA LEU A 78 -15.18 -2.81 -16.47
C LEU A 78 -16.25 -2.53 -17.52
N THR A 79 -15.98 -2.74 -18.80
CA THR A 79 -16.97 -2.59 -19.89
C THR A 79 -18.11 -3.61 -19.77
N TYR A 80 -17.87 -4.76 -19.14
CA TYR A 80 -18.90 -5.78 -18.88
C TYR A 80 -19.73 -5.49 -17.63
N VAL A 81 -19.34 -4.51 -16.82
CA VAL A 81 -20.09 -4.09 -15.63
C VAL A 81 -21.14 -3.06 -16.06
N THR A 82 -22.38 -3.50 -16.16
CA THR A 82 -23.50 -2.60 -16.42
C THR A 82 -24.01 -1.99 -15.11
N LEU A 83 -24.15 -0.68 -15.11
CA LEU A 83 -24.79 0.06 -14.01
C LEU A 83 -26.29 -0.21 -13.99
N PRO A 84 -26.99 0.01 -12.85
CA PRO A 84 -28.44 -0.12 -12.76
C PRO A 84 -29.22 0.70 -13.81
N ASN A 85 -28.58 1.72 -14.38
CA ASN A 85 -29.12 2.58 -15.44
C ASN A 85 -28.92 2.00 -16.86
N GLY A 86 -28.37 0.80 -17.00
CA GLY A 86 -28.12 0.17 -18.31
C GLY A 86 -26.83 0.67 -19.03
N GLU A 87 -26.08 1.60 -18.45
CA GLU A 87 -24.84 2.12 -19.03
C GLU A 87 -23.66 1.23 -18.62
N SER A 88 -22.73 0.97 -19.56
CA SER A 88 -21.48 0.26 -19.27
C SER A 88 -20.38 1.25 -18.88
N ILE A 89 -19.53 0.84 -17.94
CA ILE A 89 -18.39 1.66 -17.49
C ILE A 89 -17.27 1.54 -18.53
N THR A 90 -17.12 2.56 -19.38
CA THR A 90 -16.02 2.62 -20.35
C THR A 90 -14.94 3.58 -19.88
N LEU A 91 -13.71 3.08 -19.72
CA LEU A 91 -12.56 3.91 -19.38
C LEU A 91 -11.71 4.18 -20.61
N SER A 92 -11.14 5.39 -20.70
CA SER A 92 -10.08 5.63 -21.69
C SER A 92 -8.85 4.75 -21.36
N MET A 93 -8.09 4.36 -22.38
CA MET A 93 -6.90 3.54 -22.20
C MET A 93 -5.89 4.19 -21.23
N PHE A 94 -5.74 5.50 -21.29
CA PHE A 94 -4.86 6.26 -20.38
C PHE A 94 -5.37 6.18 -18.93
N THR A 95 -6.68 6.34 -18.70
CA THR A 95 -7.27 6.27 -17.36
C THR A 95 -7.16 4.86 -16.77
N ALA A 96 -7.44 3.83 -17.57
CA ALA A 96 -7.28 2.44 -17.16
C ALA A 96 -5.82 2.14 -16.77
N ALA A 97 -4.86 2.65 -17.55
CA ALA A 97 -3.44 2.54 -17.24
C ALA A 97 -3.11 3.25 -15.92
N VAL A 98 -3.51 4.51 -15.72
CA VAL A 98 -3.27 5.25 -14.47
C VAL A 98 -3.81 4.49 -13.27
N ILE A 99 -5.06 4.01 -13.31
CA ILE A 99 -5.68 3.27 -12.20
C ILE A 99 -4.88 2.00 -11.89
N SER A 100 -4.58 1.20 -12.93
CA SER A 100 -3.83 -0.06 -12.76
C SER A 100 -2.46 0.18 -12.12
N PHE A 101 -1.71 1.14 -12.65
CA PHE A 101 -0.38 1.47 -12.15
C PHE A 101 -0.42 2.06 -10.74
N VAL A 102 -1.35 2.99 -10.47
CA VAL A 102 -1.47 3.60 -9.13
C VAL A 102 -1.78 2.55 -8.07
N LEU A 103 -2.75 1.67 -8.31
CA LEU A 103 -3.12 0.63 -7.35
C LEU A 103 -2.00 -0.39 -7.17
N ASN A 104 -1.34 -0.79 -8.24
CA ASN A 104 -0.22 -1.73 -8.17
C ASN A 104 0.95 -1.13 -7.37
N TYR A 105 1.43 0.05 -7.75
CA TYR A 105 2.57 0.68 -7.07
C TYR A 105 2.25 1.12 -5.64
N ALA A 106 1.01 1.54 -5.34
CA ALA A 106 0.59 1.82 -3.97
C ALA A 106 0.71 0.59 -3.06
N ALA A 107 0.43 -0.60 -3.58
CA ALA A 107 0.62 -1.84 -2.82
C ALA A 107 2.10 -2.13 -2.52
N TYR A 108 3.02 -1.85 -3.46
CA TYR A 108 4.46 -1.96 -3.22
C TYR A 108 4.96 -0.91 -2.22
N PHE A 109 4.58 0.36 -2.40
CA PHE A 109 4.97 1.43 -1.49
C PHE A 109 4.44 1.22 -0.08
N ALA A 110 3.24 0.70 0.08
CA ALA A 110 2.68 0.37 1.39
C ALA A 110 3.57 -0.59 2.20
N GLU A 111 4.14 -1.61 1.57
CA GLU A 111 5.04 -2.53 2.25
C GLU A 111 6.44 -1.93 2.46
N ILE A 112 6.94 -1.11 1.53
CA ILE A 112 8.22 -0.39 1.69
C ILE A 112 8.15 0.55 2.90
N PHE A 113 7.10 1.39 2.98
CA PHE A 113 6.91 2.30 4.11
C PHE A 113 6.73 1.55 5.42
N ARG A 114 5.97 0.46 5.42
CA ARG A 114 5.82 -0.39 6.61
C ARG A 114 7.16 -0.99 7.05
N GLY A 115 7.96 -1.47 6.12
CA GLY A 115 9.30 -1.99 6.41
C GLY A 115 10.20 -0.92 7.03
N GLY A 116 10.16 0.31 6.50
CA GLY A 116 10.89 1.46 7.04
C GLY A 116 10.46 1.81 8.47
N ILE A 117 9.15 1.92 8.71
CA ILE A 117 8.60 2.25 10.04
C ILE A 117 9.00 1.22 11.09
N ILE A 118 8.92 -0.07 10.76
CA ILE A 118 9.29 -1.16 11.67
C ILE A 118 10.82 -1.21 11.88
N GLY A 119 11.59 -0.94 10.83
CA GLY A 119 13.05 -0.93 10.87
C GLY A 119 13.61 0.13 11.82
N VAL A 120 13.07 1.34 11.78
CA VAL A 120 13.48 2.44 12.66
C VAL A 120 13.23 2.11 14.14
N SER A 121 12.04 1.57 14.46
CA SER A 121 11.71 1.22 15.85
C SER A 121 12.64 0.14 16.42
N LYS A 122 13.01 -0.86 15.63
CA LYS A 122 13.96 -1.91 16.05
C LYS A 122 15.39 -1.39 16.20
N GLY A 123 15.80 -0.48 15.32
CA GLY A 123 17.13 0.13 15.38
C GLY A 123 17.34 0.99 16.63
N SER A 124 16.34 1.78 17.02
CA SER A 124 16.40 2.62 18.23
C SER A 124 16.48 1.78 19.51
N MET A 125 15.68 0.71 19.63
CA MET A 125 15.71 -0.20 20.78
C MET A 125 17.05 -0.96 20.90
N ARG A 126 17.65 -1.34 19.76
CA ARG A 126 18.97 -2.00 19.80
C ARG A 126 20.06 -1.05 20.26
N ARG A 127 20.02 0.22 19.86
CA ARG A 127 20.95 1.27 20.27
C ARG A 127 20.82 1.54 21.77
N GLN A 128 19.61 1.69 22.30
CA GLN A 128 19.37 1.87 23.74
C GLN A 128 19.97 0.73 24.56
N ARG A 129 19.70 -0.53 24.21
CA ARG A 129 20.28 -1.69 24.92
C ARG A 129 21.81 -1.70 24.92
N HIS A 130 22.43 -1.21 23.86
CA HIS A 130 23.88 -1.14 23.79
C HIS A 130 24.45 -0.09 24.77
N TRP A 131 23.80 1.06 24.87
CA TRP A 131 24.18 2.10 25.84
C TRP A 131 23.97 1.64 27.29
N ASP A 132 22.80 1.07 27.61
CA ASP A 132 22.51 0.53 28.94
C ASP A 132 23.53 -0.53 29.35
N SER A 133 23.93 -1.41 28.44
CA SER A 133 24.94 -2.43 28.73
C SER A 133 26.34 -1.87 28.95
N GLN A 134 26.68 -0.71 28.41
CA GLN A 134 27.94 -0.03 28.66
C GLN A 134 27.95 0.71 30.02
N GLU A 135 26.84 1.34 30.39
CA GLU A 135 26.70 1.99 31.69
C GLU A 135 26.86 0.99 32.84
N TYR A 136 26.24 -0.19 32.75
CA TYR A 136 26.41 -1.23 33.76
C TYR A 136 27.85 -1.70 33.92
N ARG A 137 28.65 -1.77 32.83
CA ARG A 137 30.07 -2.15 32.90
C ARG A 137 30.96 -1.06 33.51
N LEU A 138 30.56 0.19 33.39
CA LEU A 138 31.32 1.31 33.97
C LEU A 138 31.04 1.50 35.47
N CYS A 139 29.89 1.03 35.98
CA CYS A 139 29.56 1.05 37.39
C CYS A 139 30.21 -0.08 38.20
N ASP A 140 30.69 -1.15 37.53
CA ASP A 140 31.31 -2.32 38.16
C ASP A 140 32.87 -2.21 38.23
N MET A 141 33.45 -1.09 37.79
CA MET A 141 34.89 -0.80 37.93
C MET A 141 35.16 0.29 38.97
#